data_faccf4b447e80fa0fa1a3a1acb9bdcab
#
_entry.id   faccf4b447e80fa0fa1a3a1acb9bdcab
#
_cell.length_a   1.000
_cell.length_b   1.000
_cell.length_c   1.000
_cell.angle_alpha   90.00
_cell.angle_beta   90.00
_cell.angle_gamma   90.00
#
_symmetry.space_group_name_H-M   'P 1'
#
loop_
_entity.id
_entity.type
_entity.pdbx_description
1 polymer ?
#
loop_
_entity_poly.entity_id
_entity_poly.type
_entity_poly.pdbx_seq_one_letter_code
_entity_poly.pdbx_strand_id
1 'polypeptide(L)'
;QRLTSLGDDPGGLPHLLFYGPPGAGKKTRVMTLLRQVFGPGAERLRLDKKTFQTPTKRTVEINMISSNYHIEMAPGDAGLNDRFVIQDVIKEMASNKNIANMGSSKDGSGGFFASSSAKNDENEGNKKQKAEYKVVVLCEVDKLTRQAQAALRRTMEKYSSSCRLILICNNPSKVIDPVRSRCLGIRVAAPSHDEVAAVLKTVSRKENITLPDELAINIARASNRNLRRALLMLESCHVTTRDDSPKVLKANTAIPHTDWEKYIAMLAAGIASEQSPKALMAAREKLYELLINCIPAQVILKTLVMELLPKLDDTVKGQVV
;
A
#
# COMPACT_ATOMS: atom_id res chain seq x y z
N GLN A 1 6.55 -17.02 9.91
CA GLN A 1 7.27 -18.27 9.64
C GLN A 1 7.55 -18.47 8.14
N ARG A 2 6.56 -18.49 7.22
CA ARG A 2 6.79 -18.66 5.77
C ARG A 2 7.64 -17.55 5.14
N LEU A 3 7.48 -16.31 5.57
CA LEU A 3 8.27 -15.19 5.05
C LEU A 3 9.71 -15.21 5.58
N THR A 4 9.93 -15.66 6.81
CA THR A 4 11.26 -15.79 7.38
C THR A 4 12.06 -16.87 6.64
N SER A 5 11.46 -18.04 6.36
CA SER A 5 12.13 -19.10 5.60
C SER A 5 12.46 -18.68 4.16
N LEU A 6 11.63 -17.86 3.50
CA LEU A 6 11.93 -17.29 2.18
C LEU A 6 13.08 -16.26 2.22
N GLY A 7 13.26 -15.57 3.33
CA GLY A 7 14.33 -14.61 3.52
C GLY A 7 15.68 -15.25 3.84
N ASP A 8 15.67 -16.50 4.31
CA ASP A 8 16.90 -17.23 4.66
C ASP A 8 17.61 -17.84 3.44
N ASP A 9 16.87 -18.10 2.33
CA ASP A 9 17.41 -18.51 1.04
C ASP A 9 17.24 -17.40 -0.02
N PRO A 10 18.17 -16.44 -0.07
CA PRO A 10 18.07 -15.33 -1.02
C PRO A 10 18.16 -15.77 -2.49
N GLY A 11 18.80 -16.89 -2.81
CA GLY A 11 18.95 -17.39 -4.19
C GLY A 11 17.64 -17.94 -4.77
N GLY A 12 16.80 -18.53 -3.93
CA GLY A 12 15.54 -19.22 -4.30
C GLY A 12 14.30 -18.34 -4.29
N LEU A 13 14.38 -17.02 -4.08
CA LEU A 13 13.19 -16.17 -3.98
C LEU A 13 12.37 -16.19 -5.29
N PRO A 14 11.11 -16.71 -5.28
CA PRO A 14 10.22 -16.67 -6.43
C PRO A 14 9.62 -15.27 -6.63
N HIS A 15 8.86 -15.06 -7.71
CA HIS A 15 7.97 -13.91 -7.78
C HIS A 15 6.89 -14.01 -6.70
N LEU A 16 6.59 -12.90 -6.02
CA LEU A 16 5.65 -12.88 -4.90
C LEU A 16 4.43 -12.03 -5.22
N LEU A 17 3.26 -12.47 -4.76
CA LEU A 17 2.01 -11.71 -4.83
C LEU A 17 1.43 -11.57 -3.42
N PHE A 18 1.57 -10.37 -2.83
CA PHE A 18 0.94 -10.03 -1.56
C PHE A 18 -0.47 -9.51 -1.80
N TYR A 19 -1.46 -10.18 -1.23
CA TYR A 19 -2.87 -9.78 -1.37
C TYR A 19 -3.60 -9.76 -0.04
N GLY A 20 -4.60 -8.88 0.07
CA GLY A 20 -5.42 -8.72 1.28
C GLY A 20 -5.98 -7.31 1.41
N PRO A 21 -6.78 -7.03 2.45
CA PRO A 21 -7.48 -5.77 2.58
C PRO A 21 -6.53 -4.57 2.71
N PRO A 22 -7.01 -3.35 2.35
CA PRO A 22 -6.23 -2.14 2.51
C PRO A 22 -5.89 -1.91 3.99
N GLY A 23 -4.71 -1.34 4.25
CA GLY A 23 -4.26 -1.06 5.62
C GLY A 23 -3.84 -2.28 6.46
N ALA A 24 -3.79 -3.49 5.90
CA ALA A 24 -3.35 -4.71 6.60
C ALA A 24 -1.81 -4.85 6.78
N GLY A 25 -1.03 -3.85 6.34
CA GLY A 25 0.43 -3.87 6.50
C GLY A 25 1.19 -4.67 5.42
N LYS A 26 0.62 -4.85 4.21
CA LYS A 26 1.27 -5.56 3.09
C LYS A 26 2.64 -4.97 2.75
N LYS A 27 2.72 -3.66 2.52
CA LYS A 27 3.95 -2.95 2.17
C LYS A 27 5.02 -3.08 3.26
N THR A 28 4.65 -2.94 4.52
CA THR A 28 5.55 -3.09 5.67
C THR A 28 6.18 -4.49 5.72
N ARG A 29 5.39 -5.53 5.43
CA ARG A 29 5.89 -6.92 5.36
C ARG A 29 6.86 -7.13 4.20
N VAL A 30 6.60 -6.50 3.04
CA VAL A 30 7.53 -6.52 1.90
C VAL A 30 8.84 -5.85 2.28
N MET A 31 8.81 -4.67 2.91
CA MET A 31 10.02 -3.97 3.36
C MET A 31 10.80 -4.78 4.40
N THR A 32 10.10 -5.44 5.33
CA THR A 32 10.76 -6.33 6.31
C THR A 32 11.44 -7.53 5.64
N LEU A 33 10.80 -8.13 4.62
CA LEU A 33 11.38 -9.19 3.82
C LEU A 33 12.63 -8.71 3.06
N LEU A 34 12.55 -7.55 2.42
CA LEU A 34 13.72 -6.96 1.72
C LEU A 34 14.86 -6.64 2.68
N ARG A 35 14.56 -6.16 3.88
CA ARG A 35 15.56 -5.96 4.93
C ARG A 35 16.23 -7.27 5.37
N GLN A 36 15.46 -8.35 5.47
CA GLN A 36 15.99 -9.67 5.83
C GLN A 36 16.92 -10.22 4.74
N VAL A 37 16.55 -10.07 3.45
CA VAL A 37 17.29 -10.58 2.28
C VAL A 37 18.54 -9.73 2.00
N PHE A 38 18.42 -8.41 1.97
CA PHE A 38 19.47 -7.48 1.54
C PHE A 38 20.13 -6.72 2.69
N GLY A 39 19.64 -6.88 3.91
CA GLY A 39 20.14 -6.17 5.09
C GLY A 39 19.61 -4.72 5.20
N PRO A 40 20.16 -3.91 6.14
CA PRO A 40 19.69 -2.56 6.44
C PRO A 40 19.85 -1.57 5.28
N GLY A 41 20.71 -1.88 4.30
CA GLY A 41 20.87 -1.06 3.09
C GLY A 41 19.61 -0.96 2.23
N ALA A 42 18.67 -1.90 2.35
CA ALA A 42 17.39 -1.87 1.65
C ALA A 42 16.46 -0.73 2.14
N GLU A 43 16.66 -0.22 3.34
CA GLU A 43 15.87 0.88 3.91
C GLU A 43 16.36 2.28 3.47
N ARG A 44 17.52 2.37 2.82
CA ARG A 44 18.02 3.63 2.27
C ARG A 44 17.29 3.95 0.97
N LEU A 45 16.17 4.65 1.11
CA LEU A 45 15.28 4.96 0.01
C LEU A 45 15.58 6.35 -0.56
N ARG A 46 15.49 6.47 -1.90
CA ARG A 46 15.53 7.74 -2.63
C ARG A 46 14.23 7.89 -3.40
N LEU A 47 13.70 9.09 -3.45
CA LEU A 47 12.55 9.42 -4.28
C LEU A 47 13.07 9.94 -5.62
N ASP A 48 12.83 9.18 -6.68
CA ASP A 48 13.24 9.53 -8.03
C ASP A 48 11.99 9.79 -8.89
N LYS A 49 12.03 10.85 -9.68
CA LYS A 49 11.03 11.10 -10.73
C LYS A 49 11.61 10.65 -12.05
N LYS A 50 10.89 9.80 -12.76
CA LYS A 50 11.31 9.34 -14.07
C LYS A 50 10.27 9.67 -15.12
N THR A 51 10.75 10.19 -16.25
CA THR A 51 9.94 10.49 -17.42
C THR A 51 10.07 9.35 -18.42
N PHE A 52 8.92 8.84 -18.85
CA PHE A 52 8.82 7.81 -19.89
C PHE A 52 8.23 8.41 -21.15
N GLN A 53 8.81 8.08 -22.28
CA GLN A 53 8.26 8.47 -23.58
C GLN A 53 7.39 7.34 -24.12
N THR A 54 6.12 7.65 -24.38
CA THR A 54 5.23 6.71 -25.05
C THR A 54 5.54 6.68 -26.56
N PRO A 55 5.16 5.63 -27.29
CA PRO A 55 5.28 5.58 -28.74
C PRO A 55 4.59 6.76 -29.44
N THR A 56 3.62 7.39 -28.80
CA THR A 56 2.91 8.59 -29.28
C THR A 56 3.62 9.90 -28.91
N LYS A 57 4.90 9.84 -28.52
CA LYS A 57 5.72 10.99 -28.08
C LYS A 57 5.16 11.80 -26.89
N ARG A 58 4.24 11.22 -26.14
CA ARG A 58 3.78 11.81 -24.87
C ARG A 58 4.74 11.42 -23.76
N THR A 59 5.10 12.37 -22.92
CA THR A 59 5.90 12.14 -21.73
C THR A 59 4.97 11.81 -20.56
N VAL A 60 5.27 10.74 -19.84
CA VAL A 60 4.58 10.35 -18.59
C VAL A 60 5.59 10.39 -17.47
N GLU A 61 5.31 11.18 -16.45
CA GLU A 61 6.15 11.28 -15.25
C GLU A 61 5.60 10.35 -14.17
N ILE A 62 6.48 9.55 -13.57
CA ILE A 62 6.12 8.65 -12.48
C ILE A 62 7.11 8.82 -11.34
N ASN A 63 6.55 8.91 -10.15
CA ASN A 63 7.33 8.89 -8.92
C ASN A 63 7.68 7.44 -8.58
N MET A 64 8.98 7.19 -8.37
CA MET A 64 9.49 5.90 -7.97
C MET A 64 10.33 6.05 -6.71
N ILE A 65 10.27 5.04 -5.88
CA ILE A 65 11.15 4.93 -4.72
C ILE A 65 12.22 3.91 -5.08
N SER A 66 13.47 4.35 -5.13
CA SER A 66 14.61 3.51 -5.48
C SER A 66 15.52 3.25 -4.30
N SER A 67 16.11 2.08 -4.28
CA SER A 67 17.18 1.66 -3.41
C SER A 67 18.25 0.95 -4.25
N ASN A 68 19.43 0.71 -3.70
CA ASN A 68 20.47 -0.05 -4.39
C ASN A 68 20.03 -1.47 -4.79
N TYR A 69 19.03 -2.03 -4.12
CA TYR A 69 18.59 -3.42 -4.26
C TYR A 69 17.19 -3.55 -4.89
N HIS A 70 16.34 -2.54 -4.74
CA HIS A 70 14.98 -2.62 -5.23
C HIS A 70 14.46 -1.27 -5.72
N ILE A 71 13.44 -1.33 -6.58
CA ILE A 71 12.65 -0.18 -7.00
C ILE A 71 11.19 -0.46 -6.64
N GLU A 72 10.53 0.54 -6.06
CA GLU A 72 9.10 0.52 -5.78
C GLU A 72 8.38 1.55 -6.64
N MET A 73 7.27 1.15 -7.24
CA MET A 73 6.45 2.03 -8.07
C MET A 73 4.98 1.61 -8.06
N ALA A 74 4.10 2.57 -8.37
CA ALA A 74 2.68 2.36 -8.61
C ALA A 74 2.38 2.66 -10.09
N PRO A 75 2.51 1.68 -11.01
CA PRO A 75 2.36 1.95 -12.44
C PRO A 75 0.92 2.31 -12.83
N GLY A 76 -0.06 2.07 -11.98
CA GLY A 76 -1.45 2.53 -12.15
C GLY A 76 -1.59 4.06 -12.26
N ASP A 77 -0.61 4.83 -11.77
CA ASP A 77 -0.59 6.29 -11.88
C ASP A 77 -0.36 6.77 -13.33
N ALA A 78 0.23 5.91 -14.19
CA ALA A 78 0.39 6.17 -15.62
C ALA A 78 -0.92 6.01 -16.42
N GLY A 79 -2.00 5.54 -15.82
CA GLY A 79 -3.27 5.28 -16.47
C GLY A 79 -3.16 4.31 -17.65
N LEU A 80 -3.57 4.73 -18.83
CA LEU A 80 -3.55 3.91 -20.07
C LEU A 80 -2.13 3.56 -20.56
N ASN A 81 -1.11 4.25 -20.09
CA ASN A 81 0.28 4.06 -20.48
C ASN A 81 1.06 3.12 -19.55
N ASP A 82 0.40 2.52 -18.57
CA ASP A 82 0.96 1.62 -17.56
C ASP A 82 1.78 0.47 -18.17
N ARG A 83 1.36 -0.06 -19.33
CA ARG A 83 2.05 -1.12 -20.05
C ARG A 83 3.48 -0.72 -20.45
N PHE A 84 3.67 0.48 -21.00
CA PHE A 84 4.98 0.94 -21.46
C PHE A 84 5.92 1.17 -20.28
N VAL A 85 5.41 1.78 -19.24
CA VAL A 85 6.18 2.04 -18.02
C VAL A 85 6.71 0.74 -17.38
N ILE A 86 5.85 -0.27 -17.25
CA ILE A 86 6.25 -1.57 -16.69
C ILE A 86 7.34 -2.22 -17.56
N GLN A 87 7.16 -2.21 -18.89
CA GLN A 87 8.12 -2.83 -19.80
C GLN A 87 9.49 -2.14 -19.74
N ASP A 88 9.52 -0.82 -19.75
CA ASP A 88 10.75 -0.04 -19.77
C ASP A 88 11.50 -0.15 -18.42
N VAL A 89 10.80 -0.06 -17.29
CA VAL A 89 11.42 -0.21 -15.96
C VAL A 89 12.03 -1.60 -15.80
N ILE A 90 11.28 -2.66 -16.12
CA ILE A 90 11.79 -4.03 -15.97
C ILE A 90 12.95 -4.29 -16.93
N LYS A 91 12.87 -3.80 -18.19
CA LYS A 91 13.95 -3.93 -19.17
C LYS A 91 15.22 -3.23 -18.69
N GLU A 92 15.10 -2.02 -18.18
CA GLU A 92 16.25 -1.27 -17.65
C GLU A 92 16.86 -1.95 -16.42
N MET A 93 16.03 -2.42 -15.49
CA MET A 93 16.48 -3.17 -14.32
C MET A 93 17.21 -4.46 -14.71
N ALA A 94 16.73 -5.16 -15.72
CA ALA A 94 17.33 -6.38 -16.21
C ALA A 94 18.60 -6.13 -17.04
N SER A 95 18.70 -4.99 -17.73
CA SER A 95 19.87 -4.59 -18.54
C SER A 95 21.03 -4.16 -17.64
N ASN A 96 20.76 -3.52 -16.52
CA ASN A 96 21.76 -3.08 -15.54
C ASN A 96 22.23 -4.25 -14.67
N LYS A 97 22.68 -5.35 -15.29
CA LYS A 97 23.40 -6.42 -14.59
C LYS A 97 24.60 -5.82 -13.90
N ASN A 98 24.79 -6.15 -12.64
CA ASN A 98 25.84 -5.72 -11.73
C ASN A 98 27.14 -5.30 -12.42
N ILE A 99 27.35 -4.01 -12.59
CA ILE A 99 28.66 -3.38 -12.91
C ILE A 99 29.66 -3.60 -11.75
N ALA A 100 29.20 -4.07 -10.60
CA ALA A 100 30.06 -4.38 -9.47
C ALA A 100 31.05 -5.54 -9.72
N ASN A 101 30.91 -6.33 -10.80
CA ASN A 101 31.77 -7.44 -11.15
C ASN A 101 32.51 -7.31 -12.50
N MET A 102 32.33 -6.19 -13.24
CA MET A 102 33.15 -5.90 -14.42
C MET A 102 34.04 -4.70 -14.13
N GLY A 103 35.29 -4.98 -13.90
CA GLY A 103 36.36 -3.97 -13.83
C GLY A 103 36.34 -3.09 -15.07
N SER A 104 36.37 -1.79 -14.82
CA SER A 104 36.89 -0.75 -15.70
C SER A 104 36.62 -0.91 -17.21
N SER A 105 35.49 -0.44 -17.67
CA SER A 105 35.37 0.11 -19.03
C SER A 105 34.49 1.40 -18.97
N LYS A 106 35.15 2.47 -19.41
CA LYS A 106 34.58 3.79 -19.63
C LYS A 106 33.60 3.68 -20.78
N ASP A 107 32.30 3.81 -20.53
CA ASP A 107 31.36 4.36 -21.51
C ASP A 107 30.15 4.88 -20.75
N GLY A 108 29.88 6.17 -20.98
CA GLY A 108 28.91 6.94 -20.22
C GLY A 108 27.49 6.71 -20.70
N SER A 109 26.75 5.92 -19.97
CA SER A 109 25.30 6.03 -19.93
C SER A 109 24.86 5.92 -18.47
N GLY A 110 24.44 7.05 -17.87
CA GLY A 110 24.06 7.14 -16.48
C GLY A 110 22.86 6.27 -16.17
N GLY A 111 23.11 5.03 -15.76
CA GLY A 111 22.09 4.13 -15.25
C GLY A 111 21.76 4.43 -13.79
N PHE A 112 20.55 4.07 -13.38
CA PHE A 112 19.91 4.27 -12.07
C PHE A 112 20.78 3.94 -10.83
N PHE A 113 21.87 3.20 -11.00
CA PHE A 113 22.73 2.70 -9.92
C PHE A 113 24.17 3.23 -9.97
N ALA A 114 24.45 4.25 -10.77
CA ALA A 114 25.83 4.69 -11.07
C ALA A 114 26.44 5.68 -10.06
N SER A 115 25.88 5.87 -8.88
CA SER A 115 26.49 6.76 -7.90
C SER A 115 26.37 6.26 -6.47
N SER A 116 27.33 5.44 -6.08
CA SER A 116 27.96 5.50 -4.76
C SER A 116 29.06 4.43 -4.68
N SER A 117 30.29 4.86 -4.93
CA SER A 117 31.50 4.13 -4.53
C SER A 117 31.48 3.92 -3.02
N ALA A 118 31.30 2.69 -2.63
CA ALA A 118 31.39 2.25 -1.26
C ALA A 118 32.83 2.40 -0.78
N LYS A 119 33.04 3.09 0.32
CA LYS A 119 34.21 2.87 1.19
C LYS A 119 34.05 1.50 1.83
N ASN A 120 35.09 0.72 1.73
CA ASN A 120 35.24 -0.58 2.34
C ASN A 120 35.07 -0.47 3.86
N ASP A 121 34.03 -1.08 4.39
CA ASP A 121 34.01 -1.53 5.77
C ASP A 121 34.21 -3.05 5.74
N GLU A 122 35.46 -3.45 5.86
CA GLU A 122 35.85 -4.81 6.19
C GLU A 122 35.40 -5.09 7.63
N ASN A 123 34.37 -5.89 7.77
CA ASN A 123 34.11 -6.62 9.00
C ASN A 123 33.68 -8.04 8.62
N GLU A 124 34.60 -8.95 8.79
CA GLU A 124 34.42 -10.39 8.61
C GLU A 124 33.40 -10.92 9.63
N GLY A 125 32.41 -11.60 9.14
CA GLY A 125 31.50 -12.36 9.98
C GLY A 125 30.17 -12.65 9.29
N ASN A 126 30.08 -13.78 8.61
CA ASN A 126 28.88 -14.29 7.95
C ASN A 126 28.66 -13.84 6.49
N LYS A 127 29.34 -14.53 5.57
CA LYS A 127 29.02 -14.49 4.13
C LYS A 127 27.66 -15.11 3.85
N LYS A 128 26.56 -14.37 4.15
CA LYS A 128 25.28 -14.64 3.51
C LYS A 128 25.49 -14.44 2.01
N GLN A 129 25.16 -15.45 1.20
CA GLN A 129 25.23 -15.36 -0.25
C GLN A 129 24.50 -14.10 -0.69
N LYS A 130 25.23 -13.18 -1.31
CA LYS A 130 24.70 -11.89 -1.75
C LYS A 130 23.74 -12.17 -2.90
N ALA A 131 22.48 -11.79 -2.77
CA ALA A 131 21.49 -12.00 -3.82
C ALA A 131 21.95 -11.28 -5.11
N GLU A 132 22.09 -12.03 -6.20
CA GLU A 132 22.58 -11.53 -7.50
C GLU A 132 21.48 -10.87 -8.34
N TYR A 133 20.25 -10.81 -7.85
CA TYR A 133 19.10 -10.25 -8.56
C TYR A 133 18.64 -8.93 -7.94
N LYS A 134 17.94 -8.14 -8.73
CA LYS A 134 17.26 -6.93 -8.30
C LYS A 134 15.78 -7.19 -8.10
N VAL A 135 15.15 -6.42 -7.21
CA VAL A 135 13.72 -6.57 -6.92
C VAL A 135 12.95 -5.36 -7.44
N VAL A 136 11.84 -5.62 -8.12
CA VAL A 136 10.86 -4.59 -8.48
C VAL A 136 9.59 -4.83 -7.70
N VAL A 137 9.19 -3.86 -6.90
CA VAL A 137 7.96 -3.86 -6.11
C VAL A 137 6.91 -3.06 -6.87
N LEU A 138 5.86 -3.72 -7.32
CA LEU A 138 4.73 -3.09 -8.00
C LEU A 138 3.56 -2.99 -7.03
N CYS A 139 3.18 -1.75 -6.71
CA CYS A 139 2.04 -1.46 -5.86
C CYS A 139 0.75 -1.37 -6.68
N GLU A 140 -0.39 -1.76 -6.07
CA GLU A 140 -1.73 -1.62 -6.63
C GLU A 140 -1.91 -2.30 -8.00
N VAL A 141 -1.39 -3.51 -8.15
CA VAL A 141 -1.46 -4.27 -9.42
C VAL A 141 -2.90 -4.55 -9.87
N ASP A 142 -3.86 -4.53 -8.95
CA ASP A 142 -5.29 -4.63 -9.23
C ASP A 142 -5.90 -3.40 -9.93
N LYS A 143 -5.17 -2.28 -9.99
CA LYS A 143 -5.56 -1.09 -10.77
C LYS A 143 -4.98 -1.08 -12.19
N LEU A 144 -4.05 -1.98 -12.50
CA LEU A 144 -3.43 -2.07 -13.82
C LEU A 144 -4.43 -2.50 -14.90
N THR A 145 -4.23 -1.96 -16.10
CA THR A 145 -4.99 -2.40 -17.27
C THR A 145 -4.70 -3.86 -17.58
N ARG A 146 -5.66 -4.55 -18.20
CA ARG A 146 -5.49 -5.95 -18.60
C ARG A 146 -4.32 -6.13 -19.56
N GLN A 147 -4.05 -5.14 -20.41
CA GLN A 147 -2.93 -5.15 -21.34
C GLN A 147 -1.58 -5.04 -20.62
N ALA A 148 -1.47 -4.21 -19.59
CA ALA A 148 -0.27 -4.10 -18.77
C ALA A 148 0.02 -5.39 -18.00
N GLN A 149 -1.00 -6.01 -17.44
CA GLN A 149 -0.86 -7.30 -16.78
C GLN A 149 -0.43 -8.41 -17.75
N ALA A 150 -0.94 -8.42 -18.99
CA ALA A 150 -0.50 -9.36 -20.03
C ALA A 150 0.95 -9.13 -20.47
N ALA A 151 1.39 -7.87 -20.50
CA ALA A 151 2.79 -7.53 -20.76
C ALA A 151 3.70 -7.95 -19.61
N LEU A 152 3.24 -7.79 -18.35
CA LEU A 152 3.95 -8.21 -17.16
C LEU A 152 4.24 -9.72 -17.17
N ARG A 153 3.30 -10.54 -17.63
CA ARG A 153 3.53 -11.98 -17.81
C ARG A 153 4.78 -12.27 -18.64
N ARG A 154 4.91 -11.62 -19.82
CA ARG A 154 6.05 -11.83 -20.73
C ARG A 154 7.37 -11.39 -20.10
N THR A 155 7.36 -10.28 -19.39
CA THR A 155 8.56 -9.76 -18.71
C THR A 155 8.98 -10.65 -17.53
N MET A 156 8.03 -11.24 -16.80
CA MET A 156 8.31 -12.23 -15.75
C MET A 156 9.05 -13.45 -16.29
N GLU A 157 8.60 -13.99 -17.42
CA GLU A 157 9.22 -15.15 -18.06
C GLU A 157 10.63 -14.82 -18.59
N LYS A 158 10.77 -13.67 -19.26
CA LYS A 158 12.02 -13.28 -19.93
C LYS A 158 13.15 -12.91 -18.93
N TYR A 159 12.82 -12.26 -17.85
CA TYR A 159 13.81 -11.68 -16.91
C TYR A 159 13.84 -12.38 -15.54
N SER A 160 13.32 -13.61 -15.47
CA SER A 160 13.26 -14.36 -14.21
C SER A 160 14.60 -14.64 -13.56
N SER A 161 15.71 -14.68 -14.32
CA SER A 161 17.05 -14.89 -13.78
C SER A 161 17.67 -13.65 -13.13
N SER A 162 17.36 -12.46 -13.66
CA SER A 162 18.01 -11.20 -13.25
C SER A 162 17.14 -10.30 -12.38
N CYS A 163 15.83 -10.53 -12.37
CA CYS A 163 14.88 -9.67 -11.67
C CYS A 163 13.80 -10.51 -10.95
N ARG A 164 13.47 -10.11 -9.72
CA ARG A 164 12.32 -10.65 -8.98
C ARG A 164 11.25 -9.60 -8.83
N LEU A 165 10.01 -10.01 -9.05
CA LEU A 165 8.85 -9.13 -8.93
C LEU A 165 8.10 -9.42 -7.64
N ILE A 166 7.83 -8.38 -6.88
CA ILE A 166 6.94 -8.41 -5.72
C ILE A 166 5.72 -7.57 -6.05
N LEU A 167 4.59 -8.22 -6.19
CA LEU A 167 3.32 -7.61 -6.56
C LEU A 167 2.47 -7.40 -5.31
N ILE A 168 1.88 -6.22 -5.16
CA ILE A 168 0.98 -5.89 -4.05
C ILE A 168 -0.38 -5.53 -4.62
N CYS A 169 -1.43 -6.24 -4.20
CA CYS A 169 -2.80 -5.93 -4.59
C CYS A 169 -3.77 -6.01 -3.40
N ASN A 170 -4.93 -5.38 -3.54
CA ASN A 170 -6.01 -5.52 -2.57
C ASN A 170 -6.92 -6.70 -2.97
N ASN A 171 -7.30 -6.78 -4.23
CA ASN A 171 -8.20 -7.79 -4.76
C ASN A 171 -7.48 -8.73 -5.74
N PRO A 172 -7.21 -9.98 -5.36
CA PRO A 172 -6.53 -10.93 -6.24
C PRO A 172 -7.37 -11.34 -7.47
N SER A 173 -8.71 -11.22 -7.42
CA SER A 173 -9.60 -11.52 -8.55
C SER A 173 -9.47 -10.53 -9.72
N LYS A 174 -8.96 -9.32 -9.48
CA LYS A 174 -8.65 -8.35 -10.53
C LYS A 174 -7.31 -8.61 -11.23
N VAL A 175 -6.48 -9.50 -10.67
CA VAL A 175 -5.21 -9.91 -11.27
C VAL A 175 -5.47 -11.12 -12.15
N ILE A 176 -5.00 -11.06 -13.41
CA ILE A 176 -5.21 -12.16 -14.38
C ILE A 176 -4.52 -13.45 -13.95
N ASP A 177 -5.13 -14.60 -14.26
CA ASP A 177 -4.62 -15.91 -13.87
C ASP A 177 -3.18 -16.20 -14.33
N PRO A 178 -2.75 -15.81 -15.55
CA PRO A 178 -1.37 -16.01 -15.98
C PRO A 178 -0.31 -15.31 -15.13
N VAL A 179 -0.63 -14.20 -14.48
CA VAL A 179 0.27 -13.51 -13.54
C VAL A 179 0.21 -14.22 -12.18
N ARG A 180 -0.99 -14.54 -11.71
CA ARG A 180 -1.19 -15.24 -10.43
C ARG A 180 -0.48 -16.59 -10.36
N SER A 181 -0.57 -17.38 -11.43
CA SER A 181 0.03 -18.72 -11.49
C SER A 181 1.56 -18.71 -11.47
N ARG A 182 2.21 -17.57 -11.78
CA ARG A 182 3.67 -17.40 -11.78
C ARG A 182 4.21 -16.79 -10.49
N CYS A 183 3.33 -16.45 -9.58
CA CYS A 183 3.69 -15.84 -8.30
C CYS A 183 3.32 -16.76 -7.14
N LEU A 184 4.17 -16.80 -6.13
CA LEU A 184 3.79 -17.35 -4.85
C LEU A 184 2.84 -16.37 -4.14
N GLY A 185 1.58 -16.78 -3.98
CA GLY A 185 0.56 -15.96 -3.33
C GLY A 185 0.70 -15.95 -1.82
N ILE A 186 0.84 -14.77 -1.23
CA ILE A 186 0.92 -14.55 0.22
C ILE A 186 -0.27 -13.72 0.66
N ARG A 187 -1.19 -14.37 1.37
CA ARG A 187 -2.35 -13.71 1.94
C ARG A 187 -1.94 -12.93 3.21
N VAL A 188 -2.27 -11.66 3.24
CA VAL A 188 -2.16 -10.81 4.42
C VAL A 188 -3.57 -10.55 4.95
N ALA A 189 -3.95 -11.24 6.02
CA ALA A 189 -5.26 -11.06 6.64
C ALA A 189 -5.38 -9.68 7.31
N ALA A 190 -6.62 -9.18 7.48
CA ALA A 190 -6.87 -8.04 8.35
C ALA A 190 -6.52 -8.43 9.78
N PRO A 191 -5.84 -7.56 10.54
CA PRO A 191 -5.53 -7.83 11.94
C PRO A 191 -6.81 -7.91 12.78
N SER A 192 -6.77 -8.61 13.91
CA SER A 192 -7.84 -8.58 14.92
C SER A 192 -7.86 -7.22 15.63
N HIS A 193 -8.94 -6.92 16.35
CA HIS A 193 -9.03 -5.68 17.15
C HIS A 193 -7.94 -5.64 18.21
N ASP A 194 -7.64 -6.79 18.84
CA ASP A 194 -6.60 -6.91 19.87
C ASP A 194 -5.20 -6.70 19.29
N GLU A 195 -4.93 -7.24 18.09
CA GLU A 195 -3.66 -7.00 17.38
C GLU A 195 -3.49 -5.54 17.02
N VAL A 196 -4.56 -4.85 16.57
CA VAL A 196 -4.54 -3.41 16.30
C VAL A 196 -4.23 -2.64 17.56
N ALA A 197 -4.91 -2.93 18.68
CA ALA A 197 -4.67 -2.29 19.97
C ALA A 197 -3.23 -2.52 20.48
N ALA A 198 -2.68 -3.72 20.31
CA ALA A 198 -1.29 -4.03 20.65
C ALA A 198 -0.29 -3.21 19.81
N VAL A 199 -0.55 -3.04 18.51
CA VAL A 199 0.28 -2.19 17.64
C VAL A 199 0.20 -0.73 18.07
N LEU A 200 -1.00 -0.20 18.37
CA LEU A 200 -1.19 1.17 18.86
C LEU A 200 -0.39 1.43 20.14
N LYS A 201 -0.46 0.50 21.11
CA LYS A 201 0.33 0.57 22.35
C LYS A 201 1.85 0.55 22.09
N THR A 202 2.29 -0.26 21.13
CA THR A 202 3.71 -0.34 20.77
C THR A 202 4.20 0.97 20.14
N VAL A 203 3.40 1.58 19.26
CA VAL A 203 3.71 2.87 18.63
C VAL A 203 3.69 3.99 19.68
N SER A 204 2.67 4.05 20.54
CA SER A 204 2.55 5.06 21.61
C SER A 204 3.77 5.06 22.53
N ARG A 205 4.28 3.87 22.92
CA ARG A 205 5.51 3.76 23.71
C ARG A 205 6.73 4.32 23.00
N LYS A 206 6.85 4.10 21.67
CA LYS A 206 7.97 4.63 20.89
C LYS A 206 7.92 6.14 20.76
N GLU A 207 6.73 6.72 20.68
CA GLU A 207 6.51 8.16 20.59
C GLU A 207 6.40 8.85 21.97
N ASN A 208 6.58 8.08 23.07
CA ASN A 208 6.45 8.56 24.45
C ASN A 208 5.08 9.18 24.77
N ILE A 209 4.01 8.59 24.20
CA ILE A 209 2.61 8.97 24.44
C ILE A 209 1.99 7.95 25.38
N THR A 210 1.31 8.40 26.44
CA THR A 210 0.52 7.52 27.30
C THR A 210 -0.85 7.27 26.69
N LEU A 211 -1.11 6.02 26.29
CA LEU A 211 -2.37 5.58 25.68
C LEU A 211 -3.14 4.69 26.63
N PRO A 212 -4.33 5.09 27.13
CA PRO A 212 -5.22 4.23 27.91
C PRO A 212 -5.70 3.03 27.10
N ASP A 213 -5.87 1.89 27.79
CA ASP A 213 -6.29 0.63 27.15
C ASP A 213 -7.68 0.73 26.52
N GLU A 214 -8.60 1.41 27.18
CA GLU A 214 -9.96 1.65 26.68
C GLU A 214 -9.95 2.45 25.36
N LEU A 215 -9.16 3.52 25.29
CA LEU A 215 -9.03 4.32 24.09
C LEU A 215 -8.41 3.52 22.93
N ALA A 216 -7.40 2.69 23.21
CA ALA A 216 -6.78 1.82 22.22
C ALA A 216 -7.80 0.84 21.60
N ILE A 217 -8.66 0.24 22.41
CA ILE A 217 -9.73 -0.68 21.96
C ILE A 217 -10.80 0.07 21.16
N ASN A 218 -11.18 1.28 21.61
CA ASN A 218 -12.17 2.09 20.90
C ASN A 218 -11.65 2.53 19.51
N ILE A 219 -10.40 2.97 19.41
CA ILE A 219 -9.76 3.28 18.12
C ILE A 219 -9.69 2.01 17.24
N ALA A 220 -9.33 0.86 17.81
CA ALA A 220 -9.27 -0.40 17.07
C ALA A 220 -10.63 -0.79 16.47
N ARG A 221 -11.73 -0.57 17.18
CA ARG A 221 -13.10 -0.79 16.69
C ARG A 221 -13.48 0.23 15.61
N ALA A 222 -13.26 1.52 15.84
CA ALA A 222 -13.59 2.59 14.91
C ALA A 222 -12.79 2.51 13.59
N SER A 223 -11.60 1.95 13.62
CA SER A 223 -10.74 1.78 12.44
C SER A 223 -11.19 0.67 11.49
N ASN A 224 -12.17 -0.16 11.84
CA ASN A 224 -12.61 -1.30 11.04
C ASN A 224 -11.47 -2.25 10.63
N ARG A 225 -10.56 -2.54 11.57
CA ARG A 225 -9.42 -3.45 11.37
C ARG A 225 -8.38 -2.96 10.33
N ASN A 226 -8.36 -1.66 10.08
CA ASN A 226 -7.41 -1.01 9.19
C ASN A 226 -6.31 -0.31 10.01
N LEU A 227 -5.10 -0.89 10.04
CA LEU A 227 -3.97 -0.36 10.83
C LEU A 227 -3.58 1.06 10.44
N ARG A 228 -3.62 1.40 9.15
CA ARG A 228 -3.29 2.75 8.70
C ARG A 228 -4.28 3.76 9.27
N ARG A 229 -5.59 3.46 9.19
CA ARG A 229 -6.64 4.31 9.75
C ARG A 229 -6.52 4.42 11.28
N ALA A 230 -6.22 3.32 11.97
CA ALA A 230 -6.03 3.31 13.41
C ALA A 230 -4.86 4.21 13.86
N LEU A 231 -3.74 4.15 13.16
CA LEU A 231 -2.58 5.02 13.44
C LEU A 231 -2.88 6.49 13.19
N LEU A 232 -3.57 6.82 12.08
CA LEU A 232 -3.99 8.20 11.79
C LEU A 232 -5.00 8.73 12.82
N MET A 233 -5.93 7.89 13.28
CA MET A 233 -6.86 8.26 14.36
C MET A 233 -6.11 8.51 15.66
N LEU A 234 -5.11 7.69 16.01
CA LEU A 234 -4.28 7.92 17.20
C LEU A 234 -3.54 9.25 17.12
N GLU A 235 -2.91 9.53 15.96
CA GLU A 235 -2.22 10.80 15.72
C GLU A 235 -3.17 11.99 15.82
N SER A 236 -4.35 11.89 15.22
CA SER A 236 -5.38 12.92 15.28
C SER A 236 -5.87 13.16 16.71
N CYS A 237 -6.08 12.12 17.51
CA CYS A 237 -6.38 12.24 18.95
C CYS A 237 -5.26 12.97 19.70
N HIS A 238 -4.00 12.64 19.39
CA HIS A 238 -2.84 13.28 20.01
C HIS A 238 -2.76 14.76 19.66
N VAL A 239 -2.95 15.12 18.39
CA VAL A 239 -2.91 16.51 17.93
C VAL A 239 -4.04 17.35 18.56
N THR A 240 -5.25 16.79 18.64
CA THR A 240 -6.40 17.52 19.24
C THR A 240 -6.24 17.77 20.74
N THR A 241 -5.50 16.88 21.44
CA THR A 241 -5.31 16.97 22.89
C THR A 241 -4.04 17.75 23.26
N ARG A 242 -3.26 18.21 22.28
CA ARG A 242 -1.94 18.83 22.47
C ARG A 242 -1.98 20.11 23.32
N ASP A 243 -3.10 20.83 23.27
CA ASP A 243 -3.29 22.08 24.02
C ASP A 243 -3.51 21.86 25.50
N ASP A 244 -4.10 20.71 25.90
CA ASP A 244 -4.40 20.40 27.31
C ASP A 244 -3.28 19.63 28.02
N SER A 245 -2.64 18.66 27.34
CA SER A 245 -1.60 17.81 27.91
C SER A 245 -0.82 17.11 26.81
N PRO A 246 0.36 17.57 26.42
CA PRO A 246 1.03 17.16 25.18
C PRO A 246 1.45 15.68 25.08
N LYS A 247 1.32 14.90 26.15
CA LYS A 247 1.77 13.50 26.15
C LYS A 247 0.81 12.49 26.79
N VAL A 248 -0.32 12.95 27.35
CA VAL A 248 -1.27 12.09 28.06
C VAL A 248 -2.63 12.14 27.40
N LEU A 249 -3.03 11.03 26.79
CA LEU A 249 -4.38 10.88 26.26
C LEU A 249 -5.33 10.43 27.37
N LYS A 250 -6.54 10.98 27.39
CA LYS A 250 -7.60 10.58 28.34
C LYS A 250 -8.43 9.43 27.76
N ALA A 251 -8.96 8.55 28.60
CA ALA A 251 -9.80 7.44 28.16
C ALA A 251 -11.05 7.90 27.37
N ASN A 252 -11.60 9.07 27.74
CA ASN A 252 -12.78 9.67 27.11
C ASN A 252 -12.47 10.65 25.97
N THR A 253 -11.24 10.61 25.41
CA THR A 253 -10.91 11.45 24.26
C THR A 253 -11.82 11.09 23.08
N ALA A 254 -12.49 12.08 22.51
CA ALA A 254 -13.36 11.87 21.35
C ALA A 254 -12.52 11.39 20.16
N ILE A 255 -12.90 10.26 19.55
CA ILE A 255 -12.26 9.76 18.35
C ILE A 255 -12.71 10.62 17.18
N PRO A 256 -11.80 11.29 16.46
CA PRO A 256 -12.17 12.11 15.32
C PRO A 256 -12.64 11.23 14.17
N HIS A 257 -13.90 11.41 13.78
CA HIS A 257 -14.44 10.90 12.53
C HIS A 257 -14.20 11.93 11.42
N THR A 258 -14.02 11.46 10.20
CA THR A 258 -13.90 12.34 9.04
C THR A 258 -15.22 13.08 8.79
N ASP A 259 -15.15 14.32 8.33
CA ASP A 259 -16.34 15.16 8.18
C ASP A 259 -17.33 14.58 7.16
N TRP A 260 -16.82 13.94 6.10
CA TRP A 260 -17.67 13.27 5.12
C TRP A 260 -18.42 12.05 5.71
N GLU A 261 -17.84 11.34 6.69
CA GLU A 261 -18.53 10.25 7.40
C GLU A 261 -19.67 10.80 8.25
N LYS A 262 -19.45 11.90 8.98
CA LYS A 262 -20.51 12.58 9.74
C LYS A 262 -21.63 13.08 8.81
N TYR A 263 -21.24 13.59 7.64
CA TYR A 263 -22.19 14.08 6.65
C TYR A 263 -23.06 12.95 6.07
N ILE A 264 -22.47 11.78 5.78
CA ILE A 264 -23.23 10.59 5.37
C ILE A 264 -24.14 10.10 6.49
N ALA A 265 -23.70 10.13 7.76
CA ALA A 265 -24.56 9.75 8.89
C ALA A 265 -25.78 10.68 9.05
N MET A 266 -25.60 12.00 8.82
CA MET A 266 -26.73 12.96 8.78
C MET A 266 -27.65 12.70 7.59
N LEU A 267 -27.10 12.36 6.42
CA LEU A 267 -27.86 11.98 5.24
C LEU A 267 -28.71 10.72 5.50
N ALA A 268 -28.10 9.69 6.09
CA ALA A 268 -28.78 8.45 6.46
C ALA A 268 -29.90 8.68 7.49
N ALA A 269 -29.69 9.58 8.45
CA ALA A 269 -30.73 9.97 9.40
C ALA A 269 -31.89 10.67 8.73
N GLY A 270 -31.61 11.57 7.77
CA GLY A 270 -32.66 12.27 7.00
C GLY A 270 -33.50 11.32 6.14
N ILE A 271 -32.87 10.37 5.45
CA ILE A 271 -33.55 9.34 4.64
C ILE A 271 -34.44 8.45 5.50
N ALA A 272 -33.98 8.08 6.71
CA ALA A 272 -34.76 7.24 7.62
C ALA A 272 -35.94 7.97 8.28
N SER A 273 -35.83 9.29 8.49
CA SER A 273 -36.84 10.06 9.19
C SER A 273 -38.01 10.49 8.30
N GLU A 274 -37.76 10.87 7.05
CA GLU A 274 -38.77 11.41 6.14
C GLU A 274 -38.61 10.83 4.75
N GLN A 275 -39.73 10.28 4.22
CA GLN A 275 -39.79 9.64 2.90
C GLN A 275 -40.75 10.45 1.97
N SER A 276 -40.42 11.72 1.78
CA SER A 276 -41.16 12.60 0.85
C SER A 276 -40.35 12.89 -0.41
N PRO A 277 -40.98 13.26 -1.54
CA PRO A 277 -40.26 13.69 -2.75
C PRO A 277 -39.30 14.87 -2.49
N LYS A 278 -39.66 15.74 -1.56
CA LYS A 278 -38.85 16.89 -1.15
C LYS A 278 -37.59 16.43 -0.40
N ALA A 279 -37.73 15.48 0.52
CA ALA A 279 -36.57 14.88 1.23
C ALA A 279 -35.64 14.14 0.27
N LEU A 280 -36.18 13.48 -0.76
CA LEU A 280 -35.39 12.83 -1.80
C LEU A 280 -34.55 13.85 -2.59
N MET A 281 -35.12 15.00 -2.93
CA MET A 281 -34.33 16.05 -3.63
C MET A 281 -33.21 16.62 -2.75
N ALA A 282 -33.47 16.84 -1.46
CA ALA A 282 -32.46 17.28 -0.50
C ALA A 282 -31.35 16.20 -0.31
N ALA A 283 -31.71 14.93 -0.27
CA ALA A 283 -30.74 13.83 -0.21
C ALA A 283 -29.85 13.77 -1.47
N ARG A 284 -30.45 13.99 -2.64
CA ARG A 284 -29.74 14.07 -3.92
C ARG A 284 -28.70 15.20 -3.93
N GLU A 285 -29.06 16.38 -3.46
CA GLU A 285 -28.16 17.54 -3.35
C GLU A 285 -26.95 17.21 -2.50
N LYS A 286 -27.16 16.63 -1.32
CA LYS A 286 -26.08 16.19 -0.43
C LYS A 286 -25.18 15.13 -1.04
N LEU A 287 -25.72 14.19 -1.83
CA LEU A 287 -24.90 13.21 -2.57
C LEU A 287 -24.03 13.86 -3.64
N TYR A 288 -24.53 14.87 -4.34
CA TYR A 288 -23.73 15.63 -5.28
C TYR A 288 -22.60 16.39 -4.61
N GLU A 289 -22.81 16.98 -3.45
CA GLU A 289 -21.75 17.64 -2.68
C GLU A 289 -20.62 16.64 -2.34
N LEU A 290 -20.96 15.43 -1.90
CA LEU A 290 -19.96 14.38 -1.63
C LEU A 290 -19.17 13.98 -2.89
N LEU A 291 -19.83 13.89 -4.05
CA LEU A 291 -19.17 13.58 -5.33
C LEU A 291 -18.26 14.72 -5.81
N ILE A 292 -18.68 15.98 -5.63
CA ILE A 292 -17.89 17.18 -5.95
C ILE A 292 -16.60 17.20 -5.09
N ASN A 293 -16.68 16.76 -3.84
CA ASN A 293 -15.52 16.61 -2.95
C ASN A 293 -14.64 15.39 -3.28
N CYS A 294 -14.80 14.80 -4.47
CA CYS A 294 -14.00 13.69 -4.98
C CYS A 294 -14.04 12.41 -4.13
N ILE A 295 -15.12 12.19 -3.35
CA ILE A 295 -15.29 10.96 -2.60
C ILE A 295 -15.83 9.87 -3.56
N PRO A 296 -15.18 8.69 -3.66
CA PRO A 296 -15.60 7.64 -4.57
C PRO A 296 -17.03 7.17 -4.27
N ALA A 297 -17.87 7.08 -5.31
CA ALA A 297 -19.28 6.67 -5.16
C ALA A 297 -19.46 5.32 -4.44
N GLN A 298 -18.54 4.36 -4.67
CA GLN A 298 -18.57 3.06 -3.99
C GLN A 298 -18.38 3.19 -2.47
N VAL A 299 -17.53 4.15 -2.03
CA VAL A 299 -17.30 4.41 -0.61
C VAL A 299 -18.52 5.06 0.01
N ILE A 300 -19.12 6.05 -0.69
CA ILE A 300 -20.35 6.74 -0.25
C ILE A 300 -21.46 5.71 -0.06
N LEU A 301 -21.75 4.88 -1.08
CA LEU A 301 -22.83 3.88 -1.03
C LEU A 301 -22.60 2.87 0.09
N LYS A 302 -21.38 2.33 0.22
CA LYS A 302 -21.08 1.36 1.26
C LYS A 302 -21.26 1.95 2.67
N THR A 303 -20.79 3.18 2.89
CA THR A 303 -20.91 3.84 4.20
C THR A 303 -22.38 4.17 4.48
N LEU A 304 -23.11 4.66 3.48
CA LEU A 304 -24.54 4.96 3.59
C LEU A 304 -25.35 3.70 3.98
N VAL A 305 -25.11 2.58 3.33
CA VAL A 305 -25.76 1.30 3.67
C VAL A 305 -25.45 0.91 5.10
N MET A 306 -24.18 1.00 5.52
CA MET A 306 -23.79 0.65 6.90
C MET A 306 -24.45 1.54 7.96
N GLU A 307 -24.70 2.82 7.64
CA GLU A 307 -25.38 3.76 8.53
C GLU A 307 -26.93 3.58 8.52
N LEU A 308 -27.49 3.07 7.42
CA LEU A 308 -28.93 2.79 7.31
C LEU A 308 -29.33 1.46 7.96
N LEU A 309 -28.49 0.42 7.84
CA LEU A 309 -28.79 -0.92 8.36
C LEU A 309 -29.27 -0.98 9.82
N PRO A 310 -28.66 -0.26 10.78
CA PRO A 310 -29.13 -0.26 12.16
C PRO A 310 -30.48 0.47 12.36
N LYS A 311 -30.94 1.28 11.38
CA LYS A 311 -32.16 2.07 11.43
C LYS A 311 -33.34 1.40 10.71
N LEU A 312 -33.10 0.29 10.02
CA LEU A 312 -34.08 -0.43 9.23
C LEU A 312 -34.56 -1.71 9.93
N ASP A 313 -35.81 -2.08 9.69
CA ASP A 313 -36.37 -3.34 10.15
C ASP A 313 -35.72 -4.54 9.44
N ASP A 314 -35.65 -5.67 10.13
CA ASP A 314 -34.99 -6.88 9.63
C ASP A 314 -35.58 -7.42 8.31
N THR A 315 -36.87 -7.19 8.07
CA THR A 315 -37.57 -7.56 6.83
C THR A 315 -37.07 -6.81 5.59
N VAL A 316 -36.65 -5.57 5.79
CA VAL A 316 -36.21 -4.67 4.70
C VAL A 316 -34.71 -4.73 4.47
N LYS A 317 -33.93 -5.12 5.48
CA LYS A 317 -32.46 -5.19 5.39
C LYS A 317 -31.95 -5.98 4.20
N GLY A 318 -32.59 -7.12 3.88
CA GLY A 318 -32.21 -7.96 2.75
C GLY A 318 -32.50 -7.35 1.37
N GLN A 319 -33.35 -6.34 1.28
CA GLN A 319 -33.69 -5.66 0.03
C GLN A 319 -32.78 -4.46 -0.25
N VAL A 320 -32.14 -3.90 0.78
CA VAL A 320 -31.28 -2.71 0.70
C VAL A 320 -29.81 -3.08 0.44
N VAL A 321 -29.38 -4.27 0.83
CA VAL A 321 -28.02 -4.78 0.62
C VAL A 321 -27.87 -5.45 -0.73
#